data_8b34867344bad3a6af29dfc898b8e086
#
_entry.id   8b34867344bad3a6af29dfc898b8e086
#
_cell.length_a   1.000
_cell.length_b   1.000
_cell.length_c   1.000
_cell.angle_alpha   90.00
_cell.angle_beta   90.00
_cell.angle_gamma   90.00
#
_symmetry.space_group_name_H-M   'P 1'
#
loop_
_entity.id
_entity.type
_entity.pdbx_description
1 polymer ?
#
loop_
_entity_poly.entity_id
_entity_poly.type
_entity_poly.pdbx_seq_one_letter_code
_entity_poly.pdbx_strand_id
1 'polypeptide(L)'
;MRKIIDIAALLIAVCILVMVLFWPSPVLSFKCYRGDGVSCAQLGRDKLSRGDYDGAKLALAKACEAGEKDSCFDLGALYDGEGNATQAGVFYDAACDKNVAIACHKLGNLYQRGRLSRDFVAAAQRYVKACDLGYAKSCHNAGVVYFTGGFGLAADLAKATSFFERGCDGGPRDSCYNAGIAYDKGLGAPQDRDKAVKFYTKSCEMGYGDACNNLGYLYLSEGDLRGFSKGLGYVKKGCDAGNKKSCEFYEFIKEKILKKQGGR
;
A
#
# COMPACT_ATOMS: atom_id res chain seq x y z
N MET A 1 36.97 -34.63 -44.84
CA MET A 1 35.69 -35.06 -44.24
C MET A 1 35.65 -34.81 -42.71
N ARG A 2 36.61 -35.25 -41.89
CA ARG A 2 36.59 -35.04 -40.42
C ARG A 2 36.41 -33.57 -40.00
N LYS A 3 37.16 -32.61 -40.54
CA LYS A 3 37.05 -31.19 -40.20
C LYS A 3 35.71 -30.54 -40.51
N ILE A 4 34.98 -31.02 -41.53
CA ILE A 4 33.64 -30.54 -41.89
C ILE A 4 32.60 -31.03 -40.92
N ILE A 5 32.77 -32.26 -40.42
CA ILE A 5 31.89 -32.88 -39.40
C ILE A 5 32.08 -32.16 -38.05
N ASP A 6 33.32 -31.78 -37.70
CA ASP A 6 33.61 -31.03 -36.43
C ASP A 6 33.04 -29.63 -36.46
N ILE A 7 33.08 -28.91 -37.60
CA ILE A 7 32.47 -27.59 -37.75
C ILE A 7 30.94 -27.66 -37.69
N ALA A 8 30.35 -28.65 -38.34
CA ALA A 8 28.90 -28.86 -38.27
C ALA A 8 28.43 -29.19 -36.83
N ALA A 9 29.15 -30.04 -36.11
CA ALA A 9 28.88 -30.36 -34.72
C ALA A 9 29.00 -29.14 -33.80
N LEU A 10 30.01 -28.28 -34.03
CA LEU A 10 30.20 -27.02 -33.29
C LEU A 10 29.07 -26.03 -33.55
N LEU A 11 28.64 -25.86 -34.82
CA LEU A 11 27.51 -25.00 -35.15
C LEU A 11 26.20 -25.48 -34.57
N ILE A 12 25.94 -26.80 -34.56
CA ILE A 12 24.79 -27.39 -33.92
C ILE A 12 24.82 -27.15 -32.40
N ALA A 13 25.98 -27.32 -31.77
CA ALA A 13 26.16 -27.07 -30.32
C ALA A 13 25.93 -25.58 -30.01
N VAL A 14 26.46 -24.66 -30.83
CA VAL A 14 26.23 -23.22 -30.64
C VAL A 14 24.76 -22.85 -30.88
N CYS A 15 24.11 -23.42 -31.88
CA CYS A 15 22.67 -23.22 -32.13
C CYS A 15 21.81 -23.75 -30.93
N ILE A 16 22.15 -24.92 -30.39
CA ILE A 16 21.48 -25.47 -29.21
C ILE A 16 21.73 -24.56 -28.00
N LEU A 17 22.98 -24.08 -27.80
CA LEU A 17 23.32 -23.16 -26.71
C LEU A 17 22.57 -21.84 -26.84
N VAL A 18 22.48 -21.27 -28.03
CA VAL A 18 21.69 -20.05 -28.31
C VAL A 18 20.20 -20.31 -28.09
N MET A 19 19.66 -21.43 -28.53
CA MET A 19 18.26 -21.81 -28.26
C MET A 19 17.99 -21.99 -26.76
N VAL A 20 18.91 -22.56 -25.98
CA VAL A 20 18.77 -22.74 -24.54
C VAL A 20 18.90 -21.40 -23.78
N LEU A 21 19.76 -20.48 -24.26
CA LEU A 21 20.01 -19.19 -23.60
C LEU A 21 18.98 -18.11 -23.99
N PHE A 22 18.41 -18.18 -25.20
CA PHE A 22 17.56 -17.09 -25.73
C PHE A 22 16.09 -17.49 -25.96
N TRP A 23 15.72 -18.77 -25.87
CA TRP A 23 14.33 -19.20 -25.96
C TRP A 23 13.82 -19.73 -24.64
N PRO A 24 12.55 -19.46 -24.26
CA PRO A 24 11.94 -20.14 -23.15
C PRO A 24 12.06 -21.63 -23.38
N SER A 25 12.48 -22.38 -22.34
CA SER A 25 12.70 -23.82 -22.45
C SER A 25 11.52 -24.46 -23.19
N PRO A 26 11.74 -25.15 -24.32
CA PRO A 26 10.66 -25.83 -25.03
C PRO A 26 9.88 -26.78 -24.12
N VAL A 27 10.51 -27.29 -23.07
CA VAL A 27 9.90 -28.07 -22.01
C VAL A 27 8.89 -27.26 -21.22
N LEU A 28 9.20 -25.99 -20.89
CA LEU A 28 8.31 -25.10 -20.14
C LEU A 28 7.06 -24.75 -20.96
N SER A 29 7.25 -24.40 -22.24
CA SER A 29 6.15 -24.13 -23.17
C SER A 29 5.25 -25.35 -23.36
N PHE A 30 5.83 -26.54 -23.49
CA PHE A 30 5.10 -27.79 -23.65
C PHE A 30 4.29 -28.13 -22.39
N LYS A 31 4.89 -28.03 -21.19
CA LYS A 31 4.19 -28.26 -19.93
C LYS A 31 3.04 -27.28 -19.73
N CYS A 32 3.26 -25.99 -20.02
CA CYS A 32 2.21 -24.98 -19.98
C CYS A 32 1.08 -25.30 -20.98
N TYR A 33 1.41 -25.74 -22.19
CA TYR A 33 0.41 -26.16 -23.18
C TYR A 33 -0.47 -27.31 -22.63
N ARG A 34 0.10 -28.23 -21.87
CA ARG A 34 -0.61 -29.34 -21.21
C ARG A 34 -1.38 -28.94 -19.95
N GLY A 35 -1.41 -27.67 -19.58
CA GLY A 35 -2.19 -27.16 -18.45
C GLY A 35 -1.45 -27.15 -17.11
N ASP A 36 -0.12 -27.31 -17.09
CA ASP A 36 0.68 -27.14 -15.87
C ASP A 36 0.78 -25.66 -15.50
N GLY A 37 -0.03 -25.24 -14.52
CA GLY A 37 -0.15 -23.86 -14.06
C GLY A 37 1.19 -23.25 -13.63
N VAL A 38 2.01 -23.99 -12.89
CA VAL A 38 3.33 -23.55 -12.43
C VAL A 38 4.26 -23.26 -13.62
N SER A 39 4.28 -24.14 -14.62
CA SER A 39 5.05 -23.93 -15.85
C SER A 39 4.53 -22.74 -16.66
N CYS A 40 3.20 -22.53 -16.70
CA CYS A 40 2.60 -21.35 -17.34
C CYS A 40 3.00 -20.06 -16.61
N ALA A 41 2.96 -20.04 -15.27
CA ALA A 41 3.38 -18.90 -14.47
C ALA A 41 4.85 -18.52 -14.72
N GLN A 42 5.72 -19.53 -14.76
CA GLN A 42 7.14 -19.32 -15.04
C GLN A 42 7.38 -18.84 -16.47
N LEU A 43 6.68 -19.43 -17.46
CA LEU A 43 6.72 -18.97 -18.86
C LEU A 43 6.27 -17.53 -18.99
N GLY A 44 5.19 -17.14 -18.29
CA GLY A 44 4.70 -15.76 -18.28
C GLY A 44 5.73 -14.78 -17.76
N ARG A 45 6.37 -15.09 -16.62
CA ARG A 45 7.45 -14.24 -16.07
C ARG A 45 8.68 -14.16 -16.97
N ASP A 46 9.07 -15.26 -17.60
CA ASP A 46 10.17 -15.27 -18.57
C ASP A 46 9.86 -14.37 -19.78
N LYS A 47 8.64 -14.45 -20.31
CA LYS A 47 8.18 -13.58 -21.39
C LYS A 47 8.14 -12.10 -21.00
N LEU A 48 7.72 -11.77 -19.77
CA LEU A 48 7.76 -10.41 -19.25
C LEU A 48 9.19 -9.85 -19.21
N SER A 49 10.15 -10.65 -18.73
CA SER A 49 11.55 -10.24 -18.66
C SER A 49 12.18 -9.94 -20.02
N ARG A 50 11.59 -10.47 -21.08
CA ARG A 50 12.01 -10.27 -22.48
C ARG A 50 11.19 -9.20 -23.21
N GLY A 51 10.21 -8.58 -22.54
CA GLY A 51 9.33 -7.59 -23.14
C GLY A 51 8.22 -8.17 -24.05
N ASP A 52 8.03 -9.49 -24.06
CA ASP A 52 6.91 -10.14 -24.77
C ASP A 52 5.65 -10.09 -23.89
N TYR A 53 5.02 -8.90 -23.82
CA TYR A 53 3.85 -8.66 -22.98
C TYR A 53 2.63 -9.48 -23.41
N ASP A 54 2.42 -9.65 -24.72
CA ASP A 54 1.26 -10.41 -25.21
C ASP A 54 1.40 -11.90 -24.95
N GLY A 55 2.58 -12.44 -25.21
CA GLY A 55 2.87 -13.82 -24.85
C GLY A 55 2.85 -14.07 -23.36
N ALA A 56 3.23 -13.10 -22.55
CA ALA A 56 3.15 -13.16 -21.09
C ALA A 56 1.70 -13.21 -20.62
N LYS A 57 0.82 -12.33 -21.14
CA LYS A 57 -0.62 -12.34 -20.81
C LYS A 57 -1.26 -13.68 -21.10
N LEU A 58 -0.95 -14.29 -22.25
CA LEU A 58 -1.47 -15.62 -22.61
C LEU A 58 -1.01 -16.70 -21.63
N ALA A 59 0.27 -16.71 -21.26
CA ALA A 59 0.81 -17.70 -20.32
C ALA A 59 0.26 -17.51 -18.90
N LEU A 60 0.21 -16.25 -18.42
CA LEU A 60 -0.33 -15.91 -17.09
C LEU A 60 -1.82 -16.19 -16.99
N ALA A 61 -2.60 -16.01 -18.07
CA ALA A 61 -4.01 -16.36 -18.11
C ALA A 61 -4.22 -17.86 -17.87
N LYS A 62 -3.47 -18.69 -18.58
CA LYS A 62 -3.51 -20.15 -18.37
C LYS A 62 -3.09 -20.54 -16.95
N ALA A 63 -2.08 -19.88 -16.40
CA ALA A 63 -1.65 -20.11 -15.03
C ALA A 63 -2.75 -19.71 -14.02
N CYS A 64 -3.39 -18.57 -14.22
CA CYS A 64 -4.51 -18.10 -13.39
C CYS A 64 -5.71 -19.06 -13.44
N GLU A 65 -6.07 -19.55 -14.64
CA GLU A 65 -7.12 -20.55 -14.85
C GLU A 65 -6.77 -21.88 -14.15
N ALA A 66 -5.49 -22.26 -14.19
CA ALA A 66 -4.98 -23.46 -13.50
C ALA A 66 -4.90 -23.29 -11.97
N GLY A 67 -5.22 -22.12 -11.43
CA GLY A 67 -5.30 -21.88 -9.99
C GLY A 67 -4.14 -21.08 -9.39
N GLU A 68 -3.12 -20.71 -10.17
CA GLU A 68 -1.96 -19.94 -9.71
C GLU A 68 -2.37 -18.51 -9.38
N LYS A 69 -2.62 -18.25 -8.08
CA LYS A 69 -3.18 -16.98 -7.59
C LYS A 69 -2.32 -15.76 -7.91
N ASP A 70 -0.99 -15.90 -7.84
CA ASP A 70 -0.05 -14.83 -8.11
C ASP A 70 -0.05 -14.47 -9.60
N SER A 71 -0.30 -15.43 -10.50
CA SER A 71 -0.46 -15.19 -11.93
C SER A 71 -1.73 -14.41 -12.26
N CYS A 72 -2.82 -14.60 -11.50
CA CYS A 72 -4.00 -13.76 -11.61
C CYS A 72 -3.67 -12.31 -11.24
N PHE A 73 -2.92 -12.10 -10.15
CA PHE A 73 -2.48 -10.78 -9.75
C PHE A 73 -1.57 -10.13 -10.80
N ASP A 74 -0.56 -10.86 -11.28
CA ASP A 74 0.38 -10.36 -12.29
C ASP A 74 -0.35 -9.95 -13.57
N LEU A 75 -1.32 -10.75 -14.02
CA LEU A 75 -2.14 -10.44 -15.19
C LEU A 75 -3.02 -9.20 -14.98
N GLY A 76 -3.62 -9.08 -13.80
CA GLY A 76 -4.35 -7.88 -13.39
C GLY A 76 -3.47 -6.63 -13.39
N ALA A 77 -2.22 -6.76 -12.93
CA ALA A 77 -1.25 -5.65 -12.92
C ALA A 77 -0.82 -5.23 -14.33
N LEU A 78 -0.69 -6.18 -15.26
CA LEU A 78 -0.41 -5.86 -16.68
C LEU A 78 -1.54 -5.05 -17.31
N TYR A 79 -2.79 -5.49 -17.15
CA TYR A 79 -3.94 -4.75 -17.66
C TYR A 79 -4.13 -3.38 -16.98
N ASP A 80 -3.82 -3.26 -15.68
CA ASP A 80 -3.86 -1.98 -14.97
C ASP A 80 -2.80 -1.02 -15.52
N GLY A 81 -1.60 -1.51 -15.82
CA GLY A 81 -0.52 -0.76 -16.46
C GLY A 81 -0.88 -0.27 -17.87
N GLU A 82 -1.65 -1.04 -18.64
CA GLU A 82 -2.18 -0.67 -19.94
C GLU A 82 -3.39 0.29 -19.86
N GLY A 83 -3.88 0.60 -18.66
CA GLY A 83 -5.07 1.43 -18.47
C GLY A 83 -6.40 0.68 -18.62
N ASN A 84 -6.38 -0.62 -18.92
CA ASN A 84 -7.58 -1.44 -19.06
C ASN A 84 -8.11 -1.87 -17.68
N ALA A 85 -8.83 -0.96 -17.02
CA ALA A 85 -9.36 -1.17 -15.68
C ALA A 85 -10.36 -2.33 -15.61
N THR A 86 -11.13 -2.56 -16.69
CA THR A 86 -12.13 -3.64 -16.73
C THR A 86 -11.46 -5.01 -16.63
N GLN A 87 -10.46 -5.27 -17.47
CA GLN A 87 -9.72 -6.53 -17.43
C GLN A 87 -8.89 -6.65 -16.14
N ALA A 88 -8.25 -5.55 -15.71
CA ALA A 88 -7.54 -5.52 -14.43
C ALA A 88 -8.46 -5.91 -13.27
N GLY A 89 -9.68 -5.39 -13.25
CA GLY A 89 -10.68 -5.71 -12.22
C GLY A 89 -11.02 -7.18 -12.17
N VAL A 90 -11.25 -7.81 -13.32
CA VAL A 90 -11.56 -9.26 -13.40
C VAL A 90 -10.43 -10.11 -12.78
N PHE A 91 -9.18 -9.83 -13.15
CA PHE A 91 -8.06 -10.63 -12.67
C PHE A 91 -7.65 -10.31 -11.23
N TYR A 92 -7.79 -9.05 -10.80
CA TYR A 92 -7.62 -8.71 -9.38
C TYR A 92 -8.71 -9.35 -8.51
N ASP A 93 -9.94 -9.45 -9.01
CA ASP A 93 -11.02 -10.13 -8.29
C ASP A 93 -10.73 -11.62 -8.14
N ALA A 94 -10.34 -12.29 -9.22
CA ALA A 94 -9.93 -13.70 -9.19
C ALA A 94 -8.76 -13.96 -8.22
N ALA A 95 -7.77 -13.06 -8.16
CA ALA A 95 -6.66 -13.16 -7.21
C ALA A 95 -7.11 -12.84 -5.76
N CYS A 96 -7.99 -11.86 -5.59
CA CYS A 96 -8.56 -11.49 -4.29
C CYS A 96 -9.38 -12.65 -3.70
N ASP A 97 -10.15 -13.36 -4.52
CA ASP A 97 -10.91 -14.53 -4.08
C ASP A 97 -10.01 -15.68 -3.62
N LYS A 98 -8.80 -15.75 -4.17
CA LYS A 98 -7.73 -16.66 -3.72
C LYS A 98 -6.89 -16.08 -2.57
N ASN A 99 -7.39 -15.05 -1.86
CA ASN A 99 -6.77 -14.41 -0.70
C ASN A 99 -5.41 -13.74 -0.98
N VAL A 100 -5.21 -13.21 -2.17
CA VAL A 100 -4.09 -12.31 -2.47
C VAL A 100 -4.45 -10.91 -1.98
N ALA A 101 -3.97 -10.53 -0.79
CA ALA A 101 -4.35 -9.29 -0.11
C ALA A 101 -4.10 -8.03 -0.96
N ILE A 102 -2.96 -7.97 -1.67
CA ILE A 102 -2.63 -6.85 -2.53
C ILE A 102 -3.57 -6.75 -3.74
N ALA A 103 -4.11 -7.85 -4.25
CA ALA A 103 -5.11 -7.85 -5.31
C ALA A 103 -6.43 -7.25 -4.83
N CYS A 104 -6.90 -7.63 -3.64
CA CYS A 104 -8.06 -7.03 -3.00
C CYS A 104 -7.88 -5.51 -2.83
N HIS A 105 -6.70 -5.07 -2.40
CA HIS A 105 -6.36 -3.65 -2.28
C HIS A 105 -6.44 -2.92 -3.63
N LYS A 106 -5.85 -3.49 -4.67
CA LYS A 106 -5.85 -2.92 -6.02
C LYS A 106 -7.26 -2.81 -6.58
N LEU A 107 -8.08 -3.84 -6.40
CA LEU A 107 -9.48 -3.83 -6.81
C LEU A 107 -10.28 -2.76 -6.05
N GLY A 108 -10.09 -2.63 -4.74
CA GLY A 108 -10.67 -1.55 -3.94
C GLY A 108 -10.32 -0.16 -4.49
N ASN A 109 -9.06 0.04 -4.92
CA ASN A 109 -8.63 1.29 -5.55
C ASN A 109 -9.35 1.55 -6.89
N LEU A 110 -9.61 0.52 -7.70
CA LEU A 110 -10.33 0.68 -8.97
C LEU A 110 -11.77 1.18 -8.73
N TYR A 111 -12.46 0.63 -7.73
CA TYR A 111 -13.80 1.09 -7.34
C TYR A 111 -13.77 2.49 -6.73
N GLN A 112 -12.89 2.76 -5.78
CA GLN A 112 -12.84 4.05 -5.08
C GLN A 112 -12.53 5.20 -6.05
N ARG A 113 -11.62 5.00 -7.00
CA ARG A 113 -11.22 6.01 -7.99
C ARG A 113 -12.17 6.12 -9.17
N GLY A 114 -13.18 5.26 -9.28
CA GLY A 114 -14.14 5.24 -10.38
C GLY A 114 -13.53 4.82 -11.72
N ARG A 115 -12.44 4.05 -11.70
CA ARG A 115 -11.87 3.45 -12.93
C ARG A 115 -12.69 2.25 -13.43
N LEU A 116 -13.43 1.62 -12.51
CA LEU A 116 -14.60 0.78 -12.82
C LEU A 116 -15.86 1.63 -12.65
N SER A 117 -16.84 1.19 -11.87
CA SER A 117 -17.88 2.07 -11.35
C SER A 117 -17.40 2.69 -10.04
N ARG A 118 -17.70 3.98 -9.78
CA ARG A 118 -17.40 4.57 -8.47
C ARG A 118 -18.39 4.01 -7.45
N ASP A 119 -17.93 3.06 -6.66
CA ASP A 119 -18.72 2.30 -5.70
C ASP A 119 -17.93 2.13 -4.39
N PHE A 120 -18.33 2.88 -3.35
CA PHE A 120 -17.66 2.83 -2.06
C PHE A 120 -18.03 1.60 -1.24
N VAL A 121 -19.17 0.97 -1.51
CA VAL A 121 -19.55 -0.29 -0.88
C VAL A 121 -18.60 -1.39 -1.36
N ALA A 122 -18.46 -1.53 -2.67
CA ALA A 122 -17.52 -2.49 -3.25
C ALA A 122 -16.07 -2.19 -2.82
N ALA A 123 -15.65 -0.92 -2.85
CA ALA A 123 -14.32 -0.52 -2.39
C ALA A 123 -14.07 -0.92 -0.93
N ALA A 124 -15.02 -0.61 -0.03
CA ALA A 124 -14.92 -0.95 1.40
C ALA A 124 -14.80 -2.47 1.60
N GLN A 125 -15.63 -3.27 0.94
CA GLN A 125 -15.57 -4.73 1.04
C GLN A 125 -14.20 -5.29 0.65
N ARG A 126 -13.63 -4.79 -0.45
CA ARG A 126 -12.31 -5.23 -0.92
C ARG A 126 -11.17 -4.77 -0.02
N TYR A 127 -11.23 -3.53 0.51
CA TYR A 127 -10.25 -3.06 1.49
C TYR A 127 -10.34 -3.82 2.82
N VAL A 128 -11.55 -4.09 3.31
CA VAL A 128 -11.76 -4.90 4.53
C VAL A 128 -11.15 -6.27 4.35
N LYS A 129 -11.46 -6.99 3.25
CA LYS A 129 -10.85 -8.30 2.97
C LYS A 129 -9.32 -8.22 2.93
N ALA A 130 -8.75 -7.22 2.28
CA ALA A 130 -7.29 -7.04 2.24
C ALA A 130 -6.69 -6.73 3.63
N CYS A 131 -7.39 -5.92 4.44
CA CYS A 131 -7.02 -5.62 5.82
C CYS A 131 -7.06 -6.87 6.70
N ASP A 132 -8.09 -7.72 6.56
CA ASP A 132 -8.23 -8.98 7.30
C ASP A 132 -7.14 -10.00 6.92
N LEU A 133 -6.64 -9.92 5.69
CA LEU A 133 -5.48 -10.66 5.20
C LEU A 133 -4.13 -10.03 5.62
N GLY A 134 -4.13 -9.00 6.47
CA GLY A 134 -2.92 -8.38 7.02
C GLY A 134 -2.32 -7.25 6.19
N TYR A 135 -2.99 -6.78 5.13
CA TYR A 135 -2.47 -5.66 4.34
C TYR A 135 -2.85 -4.31 4.97
N ALA A 136 -2.00 -3.80 5.85
CA ALA A 136 -2.25 -2.64 6.70
C ALA A 136 -2.62 -1.34 5.93
N LYS A 137 -2.11 -1.15 4.71
CA LYS A 137 -2.54 -0.02 3.84
C LYS A 137 -4.03 -0.08 3.51
N SER A 138 -4.60 -1.29 3.41
CA SER A 138 -6.03 -1.44 3.16
C SER A 138 -6.87 -1.16 4.38
N CYS A 139 -6.35 -1.41 5.59
CA CYS A 139 -7.02 -0.97 6.82
C CYS A 139 -7.16 0.55 6.82
N HIS A 140 -6.09 1.29 6.47
CA HIS A 140 -6.17 2.74 6.31
C HIS A 140 -7.26 3.15 5.31
N ASN A 141 -7.23 2.58 4.10
CA ASN A 141 -8.19 2.92 3.05
C ASN A 141 -9.64 2.57 3.44
N ALA A 142 -9.87 1.42 4.10
CA ALA A 142 -11.16 1.09 4.67
C ALA A 142 -11.62 2.15 5.68
N GLY A 143 -10.72 2.55 6.59
CA GLY A 143 -10.98 3.65 7.53
C GLY A 143 -11.40 4.94 6.83
N VAL A 144 -10.68 5.35 5.78
CA VAL A 144 -10.99 6.55 5.00
C VAL A 144 -12.35 6.46 4.34
N VAL A 145 -12.67 5.32 3.70
CA VAL A 145 -13.95 5.14 2.99
C VAL A 145 -15.13 5.12 3.96
N TYR A 146 -14.99 4.48 5.14
CA TYR A 146 -16.03 4.53 6.18
C TYR A 146 -16.14 5.91 6.84
N PHE A 147 -15.03 6.65 6.97
CA PHE A 147 -15.05 8.01 7.51
C PHE A 147 -15.79 8.98 6.60
N THR A 148 -15.53 8.91 5.29
CA THR A 148 -16.10 9.84 4.31
C THR A 148 -17.52 9.48 3.91
N GLY A 149 -17.84 8.18 3.79
CA GLY A 149 -19.07 7.71 3.21
C GLY A 149 -19.23 8.11 1.74
N GLY A 150 -20.45 8.03 1.24
CA GLY A 150 -20.81 8.41 -0.14
C GLY A 150 -20.81 7.24 -1.13
N PHE A 151 -21.33 7.47 -2.33
CA PHE A 151 -21.42 6.46 -3.39
C PHE A 151 -22.01 5.12 -2.92
N GLY A 152 -23.16 5.20 -2.25
CA GLY A 152 -23.90 4.05 -1.72
C GLY A 152 -23.50 3.59 -0.32
N LEU A 153 -22.36 4.08 0.22
CA LEU A 153 -21.89 3.74 1.57
C LEU A 153 -22.25 4.87 2.57
N ALA A 154 -22.93 4.52 3.66
CA ALA A 154 -23.12 5.45 4.77
C ALA A 154 -21.81 5.61 5.54
N ALA A 155 -21.54 6.84 6.01
CA ALA A 155 -20.39 7.08 6.91
C ALA A 155 -20.59 6.32 8.23
N ASP A 156 -19.52 5.69 8.70
CA ASP A 156 -19.50 4.92 9.95
C ASP A 156 -18.16 5.22 10.68
N LEU A 157 -18.23 6.22 11.55
CA LEU A 157 -17.04 6.70 12.26
C LEU A 157 -16.47 5.65 13.22
N ALA A 158 -17.31 4.78 13.78
CA ALA A 158 -16.84 3.73 14.69
C ALA A 158 -16.01 2.68 13.92
N LYS A 159 -16.51 2.23 12.76
CA LYS A 159 -15.73 1.36 11.87
C LYS A 159 -14.46 2.06 11.37
N ALA A 160 -14.56 3.33 10.98
CA ALA A 160 -13.40 4.09 10.53
C ALA A 160 -12.29 4.11 11.58
N THR A 161 -12.63 4.42 12.85
CA THR A 161 -11.69 4.44 13.96
C THR A 161 -11.05 3.08 14.17
N SER A 162 -11.82 2.00 14.21
CA SER A 162 -11.31 0.63 14.34
C SER A 162 -10.34 0.25 13.20
N PHE A 163 -10.64 0.65 11.96
CA PHE A 163 -9.76 0.39 10.83
C PHE A 163 -8.49 1.26 10.86
N PHE A 164 -8.55 2.51 11.34
CA PHE A 164 -7.37 3.33 11.53
C PHE A 164 -6.44 2.75 12.61
N GLU A 165 -6.97 2.23 13.70
CA GLU A 165 -6.19 1.52 14.72
C GLU A 165 -5.45 0.31 14.13
N ARG A 166 -6.18 -0.56 13.44
CA ARG A 166 -5.61 -1.73 12.77
C ARG A 166 -4.55 -1.33 11.73
N GLY A 167 -4.81 -0.27 10.98
CA GLY A 167 -3.88 0.28 10.01
C GLY A 167 -2.63 0.91 10.62
N CYS A 168 -2.70 1.36 11.88
CA CYS A 168 -1.56 1.88 12.61
C CYS A 168 -0.53 0.79 13.00
N ASP A 169 -0.95 -0.46 13.14
CA ASP A 169 -0.09 -1.56 13.61
C ASP A 169 0.82 -2.19 12.55
N GLY A 170 1.36 -1.40 11.64
CA GLY A 170 2.29 -1.86 10.59
C GLY A 170 2.00 -1.22 9.24
N GLY A 171 1.11 -0.24 9.24
CA GLY A 171 0.69 0.50 8.08
C GLY A 171 1.24 1.92 8.02
N PRO A 172 0.60 2.78 7.24
CA PRO A 172 1.03 4.15 7.02
C PRO A 172 0.85 4.99 8.30
N ARG A 173 1.77 5.93 8.53
CA ARG A 173 1.73 6.89 9.64
C ARG A 173 0.41 7.68 9.73
N ASP A 174 -0.24 7.91 8.57
CA ASP A 174 -1.55 8.57 8.49
C ASP A 174 -2.63 7.80 9.24
N SER A 175 -2.56 6.46 9.30
CA SER A 175 -3.50 5.64 10.10
C SER A 175 -3.38 5.93 11.57
N CYS A 176 -2.16 5.99 12.10
CA CYS A 176 -1.93 6.37 13.49
C CYS A 176 -2.41 7.78 13.78
N TYR A 177 -2.15 8.72 12.88
CA TYR A 177 -2.63 10.09 12.99
C TYR A 177 -4.16 10.17 13.04
N ASN A 178 -4.85 9.48 12.13
CA ASN A 178 -6.31 9.47 12.09
C ASN A 178 -6.93 8.79 13.33
N ALA A 179 -6.32 7.71 13.82
CA ALA A 179 -6.72 7.11 15.10
C ALA A 179 -6.52 8.09 16.27
N GLY A 180 -5.41 8.82 16.27
CA GLY A 180 -5.16 9.89 17.24
C GLY A 180 -6.23 10.97 17.22
N ILE A 181 -6.62 11.46 16.04
CA ILE A 181 -7.72 12.43 15.88
C ILE A 181 -9.04 11.85 16.40
N ALA A 182 -9.34 10.59 16.05
CA ALA A 182 -10.58 9.95 16.47
C ALA A 182 -10.74 9.96 17.99
N TYR A 183 -9.69 9.60 18.71
CA TYR A 183 -9.70 9.61 20.18
C TYR A 183 -9.60 11.02 20.77
N ASP A 184 -8.85 11.93 20.16
CA ASP A 184 -8.75 13.32 20.61
C ASP A 184 -10.07 14.07 20.50
N LYS A 185 -10.85 13.80 19.44
CA LYS A 185 -12.12 14.49 19.18
C LYS A 185 -13.38 13.68 19.53
N GLY A 186 -13.25 12.42 19.94
CA GLY A 186 -14.38 11.54 20.19
C GLY A 186 -15.15 11.15 18.92
N LEU A 187 -14.44 10.96 17.79
CA LEU A 187 -15.05 10.60 16.51
C LEU A 187 -15.14 9.08 16.37
N GLY A 188 -16.33 8.53 16.53
CA GLY A 188 -16.59 7.10 16.41
C GLY A 188 -16.13 6.25 17.61
N ALA A 189 -15.51 6.87 18.59
CA ALA A 189 -15.16 6.29 19.90
C ALA A 189 -15.27 7.38 20.98
N PRO A 190 -15.47 7.03 22.25
CA PRO A 190 -15.38 8.01 23.32
C PRO A 190 -14.03 8.73 23.30
N GLN A 191 -14.04 10.03 23.64
CA GLN A 191 -12.81 10.80 23.77
C GLN A 191 -11.88 10.14 24.78
N ASP A 192 -10.63 9.92 24.41
CA ASP A 192 -9.62 9.25 25.23
C ASP A 192 -8.25 9.90 24.96
N ARG A 193 -7.81 10.74 25.90
CA ARG A 193 -6.56 11.49 25.79
C ARG A 193 -5.34 10.55 25.72
N ASP A 194 -5.33 9.48 26.52
CA ASP A 194 -4.18 8.59 26.61
C ASP A 194 -4.00 7.83 25.30
N LYS A 195 -5.10 7.37 24.70
CA LYS A 195 -5.09 6.78 23.37
C LYS A 195 -4.69 7.79 22.30
N ALA A 196 -5.19 9.02 22.34
CA ALA A 196 -4.77 10.07 21.41
C ALA A 196 -3.27 10.32 21.49
N VAL A 197 -2.71 10.46 22.71
CA VAL A 197 -1.27 10.60 22.95
C VAL A 197 -0.50 9.39 22.38
N LYS A 198 -0.95 8.16 22.65
CA LYS A 198 -0.32 6.94 22.13
C LYS A 198 -0.23 6.94 20.58
N PHE A 199 -1.35 7.22 19.92
CA PHE A 199 -1.42 7.17 18.47
C PHE A 199 -0.69 8.34 17.81
N TYR A 200 -0.81 9.56 18.33
CA TYR A 200 -0.04 10.69 17.85
C TYR A 200 1.47 10.50 18.05
N THR A 201 1.90 9.92 19.19
CA THR A 201 3.31 9.61 19.44
C THR A 201 3.85 8.68 18.35
N LYS A 202 3.15 7.57 18.07
CA LYS A 202 3.57 6.61 17.05
C LYS A 202 3.67 7.26 15.67
N SER A 203 2.69 8.07 15.29
CA SER A 203 2.70 8.80 14.02
C SER A 203 3.82 9.85 13.94
N CYS A 204 4.07 10.58 15.04
CA CYS A 204 5.15 11.56 15.14
C CYS A 204 6.53 10.89 15.04
N GLU A 205 6.73 9.74 15.67
CA GLU A 205 7.97 8.95 15.58
C GLU A 205 8.23 8.45 14.15
N MET A 206 7.16 8.22 13.38
CA MET A 206 7.24 7.90 11.95
C MET A 206 7.45 9.15 11.07
N GLY A 207 7.72 10.32 11.66
CA GLY A 207 8.01 11.56 10.95
C GLY A 207 6.78 12.29 10.40
N TYR A 208 5.58 12.09 10.97
CA TYR A 208 4.39 12.83 10.56
C TYR A 208 4.27 14.13 11.35
N GLY A 209 4.65 15.26 10.73
CA GLY A 209 4.74 16.57 11.38
C GLY A 209 3.44 17.04 12.01
N ASP A 210 2.28 16.77 11.39
CA ASP A 210 0.97 17.13 11.94
C ASP A 210 0.67 16.36 13.25
N ALA A 211 1.08 15.09 13.35
CA ALA A 211 0.94 14.32 14.57
C ALA A 211 1.82 14.88 15.71
N CYS A 212 3.06 15.26 15.38
CA CYS A 212 3.95 15.93 16.35
C CYS A 212 3.35 17.24 16.84
N ASN A 213 2.77 18.02 15.92
CA ASN A 213 2.09 19.27 16.25
C ASN A 213 0.91 19.04 17.20
N ASN A 214 0.01 18.11 16.89
CA ASN A 214 -1.16 17.81 17.71
C ASN A 214 -0.75 17.27 19.09
N LEU A 215 0.25 16.38 19.11
CA LEU A 215 0.81 15.86 20.37
C LEU A 215 1.42 16.98 21.21
N GLY A 216 2.13 17.91 20.58
CA GLY A 216 2.66 19.10 21.25
C GLY A 216 1.56 19.92 21.92
N TYR A 217 0.47 20.22 21.19
CA TYR A 217 -0.66 20.94 21.74
C TYR A 217 -1.38 20.20 22.88
N LEU A 218 -1.50 18.86 22.81
CA LEU A 218 -2.06 18.08 23.89
C LEU A 218 -1.25 18.26 25.19
N TYR A 219 0.09 18.23 25.13
CA TYR A 219 0.92 18.46 26.30
C TYR A 219 0.88 19.93 26.76
N LEU A 220 0.88 20.90 25.87
CA LEU A 220 0.77 22.31 26.21
C LEU A 220 -0.54 22.63 26.95
N SER A 221 -1.62 21.90 26.68
CA SER A 221 -2.91 22.06 27.35
C SER A 221 -2.93 21.58 28.79
N GLU A 222 -1.89 20.87 29.28
CA GLU A 222 -1.76 20.48 30.69
C GLU A 222 -1.56 21.69 31.61
N GLY A 223 -0.99 22.79 31.09
CA GLY A 223 -0.86 24.05 31.79
C GLY A 223 0.26 24.09 32.84
N ASP A 224 0.99 23.01 33.05
CA ASP A 224 2.14 22.96 33.95
C ASP A 224 3.48 23.06 33.20
N LEU A 225 4.58 23.25 33.95
CA LEU A 225 5.92 23.39 33.37
C LEU A 225 6.41 22.12 32.67
N ARG A 226 5.97 20.92 33.14
CA ARG A 226 6.34 19.64 32.55
C ARG A 226 5.64 19.47 31.19
N GLY A 227 4.34 19.72 31.14
CA GLY A 227 3.56 19.69 29.89
C GLY A 227 4.06 20.71 28.90
N PHE A 228 4.41 21.93 29.38
CA PHE A 228 5.01 22.96 28.51
C PHE A 228 6.32 22.50 27.89
N SER A 229 7.25 21.95 28.67
CA SER A 229 8.55 21.49 28.17
C SER A 229 8.40 20.33 27.16
N LYS A 230 7.57 19.34 27.50
CA LYS A 230 7.25 18.22 26.58
C LYS A 230 6.58 18.71 25.30
N GLY A 231 5.55 19.54 25.43
CA GLY A 231 4.79 20.06 24.31
C GLY A 231 5.66 20.83 23.35
N LEU A 232 6.52 21.73 23.85
CA LEU A 232 7.46 22.48 23.03
C LEU A 232 8.47 21.56 22.32
N GLY A 233 8.93 20.48 22.96
CA GLY A 233 9.77 19.47 22.33
C GLY A 233 9.09 18.77 21.15
N TYR A 234 7.81 18.43 21.27
CA TYR A 234 7.05 17.84 20.16
C TYR A 234 6.74 18.85 19.05
N VAL A 235 6.41 20.10 19.42
CA VAL A 235 6.25 21.19 18.43
C VAL A 235 7.54 21.37 17.62
N LYS A 236 8.71 21.37 18.28
CA LYS A 236 10.00 21.41 17.58
C LYS A 236 10.15 20.22 16.62
N LYS A 237 9.86 18.98 17.06
CA LYS A 237 9.86 17.81 16.18
C LYS A 237 8.92 17.97 14.98
N GLY A 238 7.75 18.58 15.18
CA GLY A 238 6.81 18.90 14.11
C GLY A 238 7.40 19.87 13.09
N CYS A 239 8.10 20.90 13.56
CA CYS A 239 8.82 21.83 12.69
C CYS A 239 9.93 21.12 11.90
N ASP A 240 10.76 20.34 12.59
CA ASP A 240 11.85 19.56 11.97
C ASP A 240 11.30 18.57 10.91
N ALA A 241 10.06 18.08 11.07
CA ALA A 241 9.33 17.25 10.13
C ALA A 241 8.58 18.03 9.04
N GLY A 242 8.75 19.34 8.95
CA GLY A 242 8.19 20.20 7.90
C GLY A 242 6.77 20.72 8.18
N ASN A 243 6.23 20.59 9.39
CA ASN A 243 4.95 21.20 9.72
C ASN A 243 5.11 22.71 9.93
N LYS A 244 4.55 23.51 9.02
CA LYS A 244 4.69 24.97 9.01
C LYS A 244 4.14 25.62 10.28
N LYS A 245 2.98 25.19 10.77
CA LYS A 245 2.37 25.74 11.99
C LYS A 245 3.24 25.49 13.22
N SER A 246 3.85 24.30 13.29
CA SER A 246 4.81 24.00 14.36
C SER A 246 6.04 24.91 14.30
N CYS A 247 6.57 25.20 13.12
CA CYS A 247 7.73 26.08 12.97
C CYS A 247 7.37 27.51 13.41
N GLU A 248 6.26 28.04 12.93
CA GLU A 248 5.79 29.39 13.29
C GLU A 248 5.61 29.53 14.81
N PHE A 249 4.98 28.54 15.43
CA PHE A 249 4.76 28.54 16.89
C PHE A 249 6.06 28.39 17.67
N TYR A 250 6.95 27.48 17.24
CA TYR A 250 8.24 27.26 17.90
C TYR A 250 9.11 28.52 17.88
N GLU A 251 9.26 29.19 16.76
CA GLU A 251 10.04 30.43 16.64
C GLU A 251 9.40 31.58 17.44
N PHE A 252 8.07 31.67 17.43
CA PHE A 252 7.38 32.66 18.29
C PHE A 252 7.72 32.50 19.78
N ILE A 253 7.65 31.26 20.29
CA ILE A 253 7.99 30.98 21.70
C ILE A 253 9.46 31.26 21.98
N LYS A 254 10.36 30.85 21.11
CA LYS A 254 11.80 31.09 21.22
C LYS A 254 12.13 32.58 21.29
N GLU A 255 11.52 33.40 20.44
CA GLU A 255 11.68 34.84 20.45
C GLU A 255 11.20 35.45 21.77
N LYS A 256 10.06 35.02 22.31
CA LYS A 256 9.53 35.48 23.62
C LYS A 256 10.47 35.13 24.78
N ILE A 257 11.06 33.92 24.76
CA ILE A 257 12.01 33.49 25.78
C ILE A 257 13.29 34.36 25.72
N LEU A 258 13.84 34.62 24.53
CA LEU A 258 15.05 35.43 24.34
C LEU A 258 14.84 36.88 24.78
N LYS A 259 13.69 37.50 24.45
CA LYS A 259 13.35 38.86 24.90
C LYS A 259 13.26 38.94 26.43
N LYS A 260 12.77 37.93 27.12
CA LYS A 260 12.69 37.89 28.58
C LYS A 260 14.05 37.72 29.26
N GLN A 261 15.00 37.07 28.58
CA GLN A 261 16.36 36.86 29.10
C GLN A 261 17.29 38.09 28.83
N GLY A 262 17.10 38.76 27.71
CA GLY A 262 17.90 39.95 27.32
C GLY A 262 17.46 41.26 27.97
N GLY A 263 16.35 41.28 28.69
CA GLY A 263 15.81 42.43 29.45
C GLY A 263 16.15 42.41 30.93
N ARG A 264 17.14 41.62 31.37
CA ARG A 264 17.66 41.60 32.75
C ARG A 264 19.01 42.25 32.83
#